data_5509aa44d37c553cda59cf1eb9f3a586
#
_entry.id   5509aa44d37c553cda59cf1eb9f3a586
#
_cell.length_a   1.000
_cell.length_b   1.000
_cell.length_c   1.000
_cell.angle_alpha   90.00
_cell.angle_beta   90.00
_cell.angle_gamma   90.00
#
_symmetry.space_group_name_H-M   'P 1'
#
loop_
_entity.id
_entity.type
_entity.pdbx_description
1 polymer ?
#
loop_
_entity_poly.entity_id
_entity_poly.type
_entity_poly.pdbx_seq_one_letter_code
_entity_poly.pdbx_strand_id
1 'polypeptide(L)'
;GECIRHCPHHAKHTRRDFLSDLDRFEYTVALPAPSLYSQFNNVRDNDILLTALTLVGFDDVFEVSAGAEIVSELSRTYINEHPELHPLISTACPTIERLIRVRFPGLIPHLLPLLPPMEAAAILARRRAVEKTGLLEDKIGIVFLSPCPSKITFIHEPLGMGKSNIDAVLAIKDIYPVLLSHMKEAEQHPISHTLSGRIGKGWAISGGEAYGIISDHYLAADGIENVIRVLEDLEDEKFLPGLQFVELNACSAGCVGGVLTVENPYIAKAKVKQAFKYEPVLHMHCADLPEFRPEDFLWTQKVSYEPVYTLGANIFESMEKI
;
A
#
# COMPACT_ATOMS: atom_id res chain seq x y z
N GLY A 1 5.13 -1.19 13.17
CA GLY A 1 5.81 -2.47 12.93
C GLY A 1 7.01 -2.72 13.85
N GLU A 2 7.57 -1.70 14.48
CA GLU A 2 8.78 -1.80 15.33
C GLU A 2 8.58 -2.75 16.53
N CYS A 3 7.38 -2.80 17.13
CA CYS A 3 7.10 -3.77 18.20
C CYS A 3 7.25 -5.23 17.76
N ILE A 4 6.99 -5.53 16.46
CA ILE A 4 7.18 -6.87 15.89
C ILE A 4 8.67 -7.12 15.63
N ARG A 5 9.38 -6.10 15.10
CA ARG A 5 10.80 -6.20 14.76
C ARG A 5 11.70 -6.39 15.98
N HIS A 6 11.42 -5.64 17.06
CA HIS A 6 12.29 -5.56 18.22
C HIS A 6 11.84 -6.39 19.43
N CYS A 7 10.71 -7.12 19.36
CA CYS A 7 10.27 -7.96 20.46
C CYS A 7 11.18 -9.19 20.64
N PRO A 8 11.98 -9.30 21.71
CA PRO A 8 12.91 -10.41 21.87
C PRO A 8 12.22 -11.75 22.10
N HIS A 9 10.94 -11.74 22.50
CA HIS A 9 10.13 -12.91 22.74
C HIS A 9 9.24 -13.29 21.56
N HIS A 10 9.30 -12.54 20.44
CA HIS A 10 8.43 -12.71 19.29
C HIS A 10 6.93 -12.77 19.64
N ALA A 11 6.52 -12.10 20.74
CA ALA A 11 5.16 -12.14 21.28
C ALA A 11 4.16 -11.29 20.50
N LYS A 12 4.63 -10.47 19.57
CA LYS A 12 3.78 -9.60 18.73
C LYS A 12 3.66 -10.16 17.33
N HIS A 13 2.41 -10.42 16.93
CA HIS A 13 2.08 -10.93 15.60
C HIS A 13 1.06 -10.02 14.92
N THR A 14 0.87 -10.23 13.61
CA THR A 14 -0.24 -9.68 12.84
C THR A 14 -1.29 -10.77 12.62
N ARG A 15 -2.54 -10.39 12.60
CA ARG A 15 -3.65 -11.26 12.19
C ARG A 15 -3.66 -11.33 10.66
N ARG A 16 -2.97 -12.33 10.09
CA ARG A 16 -2.85 -12.57 8.65
C ARG A 16 -3.30 -13.97 8.29
N ASP A 17 -3.66 -14.14 7.03
CA ASP A 17 -4.01 -15.44 6.47
C ASP A 17 -2.75 -16.21 6.02
N PHE A 18 -2.93 -17.50 5.71
CA PHE A 18 -1.94 -18.40 5.12
C PHE A 18 -2.46 -18.92 3.79
N LEU A 19 -1.58 -19.49 2.95
CA LEU A 19 -1.98 -20.06 1.66
C LEU A 19 -3.10 -21.10 1.79
N SER A 20 -3.08 -21.92 2.84
CA SER A 20 -4.13 -22.92 3.12
C SER A 20 -5.51 -22.32 3.40
N ASP A 21 -5.59 -21.04 3.76
CA ASP A 21 -6.86 -20.40 4.06
C ASP A 21 -7.58 -19.91 2.77
N LEU A 22 -6.89 -19.97 1.63
CA LEU A 22 -7.40 -19.52 0.33
C LEU A 22 -8.32 -20.55 -0.34
N ASP A 23 -8.32 -21.81 0.08
CA ASP A 23 -9.17 -22.89 -0.45
C ASP A 23 -10.68 -22.59 -0.33
N ARG A 24 -11.05 -21.57 0.45
CA ARG A 24 -12.43 -21.09 0.57
C ARG A 24 -12.96 -20.35 -0.67
N PHE A 25 -12.08 -19.92 -1.57
CA PHE A 25 -12.43 -19.19 -2.79
C PHE A 25 -12.40 -20.13 -4.00
N GLU A 26 -13.30 -19.89 -4.96
CA GLU A 26 -13.31 -20.62 -6.23
C GLU A 26 -12.32 -20.04 -7.24
N TYR A 27 -11.94 -18.77 -7.08
CA TYR A 27 -10.98 -18.07 -7.91
C TYR A 27 -10.20 -17.06 -7.07
N THR A 28 -8.89 -17.07 -7.16
CA THR A 28 -8.00 -16.21 -6.36
C THR A 28 -7.19 -15.28 -7.23
N VAL A 29 -7.16 -13.99 -6.85
CA VAL A 29 -6.33 -12.97 -7.50
C VAL A 29 -5.28 -12.47 -6.53
N ALA A 30 -4.01 -12.67 -6.84
CA ALA A 30 -2.91 -12.11 -6.06
C ALA A 30 -2.74 -10.61 -6.33
N LEU A 31 -2.64 -9.81 -5.27
CA LEU A 31 -2.31 -8.39 -5.32
C LEU A 31 -0.91 -8.16 -4.73
N PRO A 32 0.17 -8.30 -5.53
CA PRO A 32 1.51 -8.02 -5.04
C PRO A 32 1.71 -6.53 -4.77
N ALA A 33 2.12 -6.18 -3.53
CA ALA A 33 2.56 -4.82 -3.23
C ALA A 33 3.82 -4.47 -4.05
N PRO A 34 4.01 -3.21 -4.48
CA PRO A 34 5.18 -2.81 -5.26
C PRO A 34 6.52 -3.11 -4.57
N SER A 35 6.53 -3.19 -3.25
CA SER A 35 7.71 -3.58 -2.45
C SER A 35 8.17 -5.03 -2.67
N LEU A 36 7.30 -5.92 -3.21
CA LEU A 36 7.64 -7.32 -3.48
C LEU A 36 8.76 -7.46 -4.52
N TYR A 37 8.73 -6.63 -5.58
CA TYR A 37 9.70 -6.72 -6.68
C TYR A 37 11.15 -6.59 -6.24
N SER A 38 11.41 -5.81 -5.20
CA SER A 38 12.75 -5.57 -4.69
C SER A 38 13.26 -6.61 -3.68
N GLN A 39 12.43 -7.60 -3.32
CA GLN A 39 12.82 -8.62 -2.34
C GLN A 39 13.73 -9.72 -2.92
N PHE A 40 13.74 -9.88 -4.24
CA PHE A 40 14.48 -10.93 -4.92
C PHE A 40 15.77 -10.39 -5.53
N ASN A 41 16.80 -11.25 -5.59
CA ASN A 41 18.04 -10.98 -6.28
C ASN A 41 17.98 -11.53 -7.71
N ASN A 42 18.59 -10.79 -8.65
CA ASN A 42 18.76 -11.21 -10.04
C ASN A 42 17.45 -11.46 -10.84
N VAL A 43 16.34 -10.88 -10.42
CA VAL A 43 15.11 -10.87 -11.22
C VAL A 43 15.27 -9.81 -12.32
N ARG A 44 15.36 -10.27 -13.58
CA ARG A 44 15.58 -9.41 -14.74
C ARG A 44 14.29 -8.79 -15.27
N ASP A 45 13.17 -9.46 -15.00
CA ASP A 45 11.85 -9.10 -15.48
C ASP A 45 10.82 -9.37 -14.38
N ASN A 46 9.93 -8.41 -14.14
CA ASN A 46 8.87 -8.56 -13.15
C ASN A 46 7.87 -9.67 -13.53
N ASP A 47 7.68 -9.93 -14.83
CA ASP A 47 6.81 -11.00 -15.30
C ASP A 47 7.24 -12.38 -14.78
N ILE A 48 8.53 -12.60 -14.52
CA ILE A 48 9.01 -13.84 -13.88
C ILE A 48 8.42 -13.99 -12.47
N LEU A 49 8.43 -12.92 -11.67
CA LEU A 49 7.90 -12.94 -10.32
C LEU A 49 6.37 -13.08 -10.33
N LEU A 50 5.70 -12.36 -11.23
CA LEU A 50 4.25 -12.44 -11.38
C LEU A 50 3.81 -13.83 -11.86
N THR A 51 4.57 -14.44 -12.78
CA THR A 51 4.36 -15.84 -13.20
C THR A 51 4.58 -16.82 -12.04
N ALA A 52 5.58 -16.58 -11.19
CA ALA A 52 5.81 -17.43 -10.03
C ALA A 52 4.59 -17.44 -9.08
N LEU A 53 3.84 -16.33 -8.97
CA LEU A 53 2.59 -16.29 -8.20
C LEU A 53 1.53 -17.24 -8.77
N THR A 54 1.39 -17.34 -10.09
CA THR A 54 0.45 -18.30 -10.69
C THR A 54 0.90 -19.75 -10.48
N LEU A 55 2.21 -20.02 -10.49
CA LEU A 55 2.76 -21.35 -10.19
C LEU A 55 2.59 -21.74 -8.71
N VAL A 56 2.49 -20.78 -7.80
CA VAL A 56 2.15 -21.02 -6.38
C VAL A 56 0.69 -21.45 -6.22
N GLY A 57 -0.18 -21.13 -7.18
CA GLY A 57 -1.57 -21.57 -7.20
C GLY A 57 -2.60 -20.43 -7.26
N PHE A 58 -2.19 -19.17 -7.45
CA PHE A 58 -3.13 -18.10 -7.74
C PHE A 58 -3.66 -18.22 -9.18
N ASP A 59 -4.96 -18.02 -9.36
CA ASP A 59 -5.62 -18.11 -10.68
C ASP A 59 -5.33 -16.88 -11.56
N ASP A 60 -5.08 -15.74 -10.95
CA ASP A 60 -4.71 -14.50 -11.64
C ASP A 60 -3.82 -13.61 -10.76
N VAL A 61 -3.22 -12.60 -11.37
CA VAL A 61 -2.38 -11.59 -10.70
C VAL A 61 -2.79 -10.21 -11.19
N PHE A 62 -2.95 -9.28 -10.25
CA PHE A 62 -3.19 -7.88 -10.54
C PHE A 62 -2.26 -7.00 -9.69
N GLU A 63 -1.41 -6.21 -10.31
CA GLU A 63 -0.41 -5.41 -9.61
C GLU A 63 -1.04 -4.27 -8.80
N VAL A 64 -0.69 -4.15 -7.51
CA VAL A 64 -1.05 -2.96 -6.71
C VAL A 64 -0.45 -1.68 -7.30
N SER A 65 0.68 -1.78 -7.98
CA SER A 65 1.32 -0.67 -8.71
C SER A 65 0.44 -0.13 -9.84
N ALA A 66 -0.40 -0.95 -10.48
CA ALA A 66 -1.40 -0.46 -11.43
C ALA A 66 -2.47 0.41 -10.75
N GLY A 67 -2.98 -0.04 -9.60
CA GLY A 67 -3.85 0.78 -8.76
C GLY A 67 -3.19 2.08 -8.28
N ALA A 68 -1.87 2.05 -8.02
CA ALA A 68 -1.11 3.23 -7.64
C ALA A 68 -1.01 4.27 -8.76
N GLU A 69 -0.98 3.86 -10.02
CA GLU A 69 -1.02 4.79 -11.16
C GLU A 69 -2.36 5.52 -11.24
N ILE A 70 -3.47 4.81 -11.04
CA ILE A 70 -4.81 5.40 -10.98
C ILE A 70 -4.92 6.38 -9.82
N VAL A 71 -4.47 5.98 -8.61
CA VAL A 71 -4.49 6.88 -7.43
C VAL A 71 -3.60 8.10 -7.67
N SER A 72 -2.43 7.97 -8.33
CA SER A 72 -1.58 9.12 -8.68
C SER A 72 -2.28 10.11 -9.60
N GLU A 73 -3.03 9.62 -10.58
CA GLU A 73 -3.80 10.48 -11.51
C GLU A 73 -4.93 11.20 -10.76
N LEU A 74 -5.69 10.49 -9.93
CA LEU A 74 -6.74 11.08 -9.09
C LEU A 74 -6.18 12.07 -8.07
N SER A 75 -5.01 11.79 -7.48
CA SER A 75 -4.34 12.69 -6.54
C SER A 75 -3.98 14.02 -7.22
N ARG A 76 -3.42 13.97 -8.44
CA ARG A 76 -3.12 15.19 -9.21
C ARG A 76 -4.37 16.02 -9.47
N THR A 77 -5.45 15.36 -9.87
CA THR A 77 -6.74 16.04 -10.12
C THR A 77 -7.24 16.70 -8.85
N TYR A 78 -7.29 15.95 -7.75
CA TYR A 78 -7.79 16.44 -6.45
C TYR A 78 -6.96 17.61 -5.90
N ILE A 79 -5.62 17.52 -5.96
CA ILE A 79 -4.71 18.58 -5.53
C ILE A 79 -4.97 19.87 -6.32
N ASN A 80 -5.15 19.78 -7.63
CA ASN A 80 -5.39 20.94 -8.49
C ASN A 80 -6.76 21.58 -8.28
N GLU A 81 -7.77 20.78 -7.94
CA GLU A 81 -9.14 21.24 -7.71
C GLU A 81 -9.35 21.85 -6.32
N HIS A 82 -8.46 21.55 -5.34
CA HIS A 82 -8.60 21.98 -3.94
C HIS A 82 -7.39 22.75 -3.41
N PRO A 83 -7.00 23.88 -4.03
CA PRO A 83 -5.84 24.67 -3.58
C PRO A 83 -6.00 25.25 -2.18
N GLU A 84 -7.24 25.42 -1.70
CA GLU A 84 -7.54 25.90 -0.34
C GLU A 84 -7.19 24.90 0.75
N LEU A 85 -7.00 23.62 0.41
CA LEU A 85 -6.63 22.56 1.36
C LEU A 85 -5.11 22.28 1.40
N HIS A 86 -4.31 23.01 0.63
CA HIS A 86 -2.86 22.78 0.61
C HIS A 86 -2.18 23.12 1.94
N PRO A 87 -1.15 22.34 2.34
CA PRO A 87 -0.71 21.11 1.69
C PRO A 87 -1.65 19.93 2.01
N LEU A 88 -1.95 19.10 1.01
CA LEU A 88 -2.64 17.84 1.21
C LEU A 88 -1.66 16.74 1.66
N ILE A 89 -2.08 15.90 2.59
CA ILE A 89 -1.26 14.82 3.19
C ILE A 89 -1.73 13.46 2.65
N SER A 90 -0.79 12.66 2.18
CA SER A 90 -1.02 11.29 1.72
C SER A 90 -1.66 10.40 2.79
N THR A 91 -2.62 9.60 2.39
CA THR A 91 -3.29 8.56 3.21
C THR A 91 -2.87 7.14 2.86
N ALA A 92 -1.84 6.99 2.02
CA ALA A 92 -1.32 5.68 1.60
C ALA A 92 -0.68 4.86 2.75
N CYS A 93 -0.24 5.52 3.82
CA CYS A 93 0.34 4.87 5.01
C CYS A 93 -0.66 4.85 6.18
N PRO A 94 -1.33 3.72 6.46
CA PRO A 94 -2.34 3.66 7.53
C PRO A 94 -1.80 3.95 8.94
N THR A 95 -0.48 3.81 9.15
CA THR A 95 0.16 4.22 10.41
C THR A 95 0.11 5.73 10.59
N ILE A 96 0.39 6.48 9.53
CA ILE A 96 0.40 7.94 9.56
C ILE A 96 -1.01 8.49 9.70
N GLU A 97 -1.94 7.95 8.94
CA GLU A 97 -3.36 8.31 9.02
C GLU A 97 -3.90 8.14 10.46
N ARG A 98 -3.62 6.98 11.10
CA ARG A 98 -4.00 6.73 12.50
C ARG A 98 -3.27 7.66 13.47
N LEU A 99 -1.98 7.98 13.22
CA LEU A 99 -1.21 8.91 14.04
C LEU A 99 -1.81 10.33 13.99
N ILE A 100 -2.19 10.79 12.80
CA ILE A 100 -2.83 12.10 12.60
C ILE A 100 -4.16 12.15 13.37
N ARG A 101 -5.01 11.13 13.25
CA ARG A 101 -6.29 11.06 13.99
C ARG A 101 -6.12 11.20 15.50
N VAL A 102 -5.08 10.62 16.07
CA VAL A 102 -4.87 10.52 17.51
C VAL A 102 -4.10 11.72 18.06
N ARG A 103 -3.09 12.20 17.34
CA ARG A 103 -2.13 13.18 17.87
C ARG A 103 -2.19 14.55 17.20
N PHE A 104 -2.61 14.61 15.93
CA PHE A 104 -2.59 15.83 15.12
C PHE A 104 -3.98 16.13 14.50
N PRO A 105 -5.03 16.28 15.32
CA PRO A 105 -6.40 16.40 14.81
C PRO A 105 -6.62 17.64 13.93
N GLY A 106 -5.81 18.68 14.08
CA GLY A 106 -5.83 19.87 13.23
C GLY A 106 -5.49 19.56 11.78
N LEU A 107 -4.75 18.48 11.52
CA LEU A 107 -4.35 18.06 10.17
C LEU A 107 -5.35 17.12 9.48
N ILE A 108 -6.43 16.68 10.16
CA ILE A 108 -7.44 15.79 9.54
C ILE A 108 -8.07 16.41 8.28
N PRO A 109 -8.39 17.72 8.21
CA PRO A 109 -8.93 18.34 6.98
C PRO A 109 -7.97 18.32 5.79
N HIS A 110 -6.67 18.13 6.02
CA HIS A 110 -5.63 18.07 5.00
C HIS A 110 -5.38 16.66 4.47
N LEU A 111 -6.03 15.62 5.03
CA LEU A 111 -5.89 14.26 4.54
C LEU A 111 -6.51 14.13 3.14
N LEU A 112 -5.73 13.58 2.20
CA LEU A 112 -6.21 13.30 0.84
C LEU A 112 -7.27 12.19 0.88
N PRO A 113 -8.55 12.46 0.54
CA PRO A 113 -9.65 11.52 0.76
C PRO A 113 -9.76 10.45 -0.35
N LEU A 114 -8.63 9.86 -0.73
CA LEU A 114 -8.54 8.79 -1.72
C LEU A 114 -8.27 7.44 -1.04
N LEU A 115 -8.81 6.37 -1.63
CA LEU A 115 -8.49 5.02 -1.23
C LEU A 115 -7.00 4.72 -1.52
N PRO A 116 -6.32 3.97 -0.64
CA PRO A 116 -4.93 3.60 -0.90
C PRO A 116 -4.82 2.66 -2.11
N PRO A 117 -3.67 2.62 -2.81
CA PRO A 117 -3.47 1.81 -4.02
C PRO A 117 -3.89 0.35 -3.92
N MET A 118 -3.77 -0.27 -2.74
CA MET A 118 -4.17 -1.66 -2.54
C MET A 118 -5.69 -1.84 -2.66
N GLU A 119 -6.49 -0.87 -2.21
CA GLU A 119 -7.95 -0.89 -2.36
C GLU A 119 -8.36 -0.57 -3.80
N ALA A 120 -7.72 0.41 -4.44
CA ALA A 120 -7.95 0.71 -5.85
C ALA A 120 -7.66 -0.51 -6.73
N ALA A 121 -6.52 -1.18 -6.51
CA ALA A 121 -6.20 -2.43 -7.21
C ALA A 121 -7.20 -3.54 -6.91
N ALA A 122 -7.70 -3.65 -5.68
CA ALA A 122 -8.69 -4.68 -5.31
C ALA A 122 -10.01 -4.49 -6.05
N ILE A 123 -10.50 -3.26 -6.19
CA ILE A 123 -11.70 -2.92 -6.97
C ILE A 123 -11.52 -3.33 -8.43
N LEU A 124 -10.41 -2.93 -9.04
CA LEU A 124 -10.12 -3.24 -10.45
C LEU A 124 -9.92 -4.73 -10.69
N ALA A 125 -9.19 -5.40 -9.82
CA ALA A 125 -8.94 -6.84 -9.88
C ALA A 125 -10.25 -7.65 -9.78
N ARG A 126 -11.14 -7.28 -8.88
CA ARG A 126 -12.44 -7.94 -8.71
C ARG A 126 -13.32 -7.76 -9.96
N ARG A 127 -13.43 -6.52 -10.48
CA ARG A 127 -14.18 -6.25 -11.72
C ARG A 127 -13.65 -7.11 -12.88
N ARG A 128 -12.33 -7.13 -13.08
CA ARG A 128 -11.67 -7.95 -14.11
C ARG A 128 -11.93 -9.45 -13.89
N ALA A 129 -11.88 -9.95 -12.66
CA ALA A 129 -12.09 -11.36 -12.37
C ALA A 129 -13.56 -11.77 -12.60
N VAL A 130 -14.54 -10.94 -12.20
CA VAL A 130 -15.97 -11.16 -12.49
C VAL A 130 -16.21 -11.21 -14.00
N GLU A 131 -15.68 -10.26 -14.75
CA GLU A 131 -15.81 -10.22 -16.21
C GLU A 131 -15.20 -11.45 -16.88
N LYS A 132 -14.00 -11.87 -16.42
CA LYS A 132 -13.26 -13.01 -16.98
C LYS A 132 -13.92 -14.35 -16.68
N THR A 133 -14.49 -14.53 -15.48
CA THR A 133 -14.95 -15.84 -15.00
C THR A 133 -16.46 -15.99 -14.99
N GLY A 134 -17.21 -14.89 -14.92
CA GLY A 134 -18.67 -14.91 -14.69
C GLY A 134 -19.07 -15.35 -13.27
N LEU A 135 -18.12 -15.54 -12.35
CA LEU A 135 -18.39 -15.90 -10.96
C LEU A 135 -19.01 -14.74 -10.19
N LEU A 136 -19.75 -15.06 -9.14
CA LEU A 136 -20.20 -14.06 -8.17
C LEU A 136 -19.02 -13.52 -7.38
N GLU A 137 -19.12 -12.26 -6.94
CA GLU A 137 -18.04 -11.57 -6.24
C GLU A 137 -17.58 -12.28 -4.95
N ASP A 138 -18.49 -12.94 -4.23
CA ASP A 138 -18.20 -13.67 -2.99
C ASP A 138 -17.43 -14.99 -3.22
N LYS A 139 -17.34 -15.45 -4.46
CA LYS A 139 -16.56 -16.63 -4.89
C LYS A 139 -15.12 -16.29 -5.27
N ILE A 140 -14.83 -15.00 -5.44
CA ILE A 140 -13.53 -14.48 -5.84
C ILE A 140 -12.80 -13.96 -4.62
N GLY A 141 -11.61 -14.50 -4.36
CA GLY A 141 -10.72 -14.06 -3.29
C GLY A 141 -9.69 -13.06 -3.80
N ILE A 142 -9.75 -11.83 -3.33
CA ILE A 142 -8.73 -10.81 -3.57
C ILE A 142 -7.71 -10.89 -2.44
N VAL A 143 -6.47 -11.26 -2.77
CA VAL A 143 -5.43 -11.63 -1.80
C VAL A 143 -4.26 -10.66 -1.86
N PHE A 144 -4.11 -9.82 -0.85
CA PHE A 144 -3.03 -8.83 -0.79
C PHE A 144 -1.74 -9.41 -0.21
N LEU A 145 -0.61 -9.21 -0.91
CA LEU A 145 0.72 -9.58 -0.43
C LEU A 145 1.38 -8.37 0.26
N SER A 146 1.30 -8.34 1.58
CA SER A 146 1.57 -7.17 2.41
C SER A 146 3.01 -7.08 2.93
N PRO A 147 3.68 -5.92 2.80
CA PRO A 147 4.95 -5.63 3.46
C PRO A 147 4.79 -5.20 4.93
N CYS A 148 3.56 -4.97 5.40
CA CYS A 148 3.33 -4.12 6.56
C CYS A 148 2.16 -4.58 7.42
N PRO A 149 2.33 -4.68 8.75
CA PRO A 149 1.25 -5.03 9.67
C PRO A 149 0.15 -3.97 9.75
N SER A 150 0.48 -2.69 9.51
CA SER A 150 -0.51 -1.61 9.53
C SER A 150 -1.51 -1.72 8.37
N LYS A 151 -1.05 -2.16 7.19
CA LYS A 151 -1.94 -2.47 6.06
C LYS A 151 -2.84 -3.69 6.36
N ILE A 152 -2.33 -4.68 7.09
CA ILE A 152 -3.13 -5.81 7.57
C ILE A 152 -4.22 -5.32 8.53
N THR A 153 -3.86 -4.45 9.49
CA THR A 153 -4.85 -3.84 10.38
C THR A 153 -5.89 -3.00 9.61
N PHE A 154 -5.45 -2.26 8.58
CA PHE A 154 -6.36 -1.48 7.74
C PHE A 154 -7.39 -2.37 7.03
N ILE A 155 -7.00 -3.52 6.51
CA ILE A 155 -7.93 -4.46 5.84
C ILE A 155 -9.04 -4.93 6.80
N HIS A 156 -8.70 -5.16 8.06
CA HIS A 156 -9.70 -5.56 9.06
C HIS A 156 -10.51 -4.39 9.63
N GLU A 157 -9.89 -3.22 9.75
CA GLU A 157 -10.46 -2.01 10.34
C GLU A 157 -10.08 -0.80 9.48
N PRO A 158 -10.69 -0.64 8.29
CA PRO A 158 -10.33 0.43 7.37
C PRO A 158 -10.72 1.81 7.89
N LEU A 159 -10.00 2.83 7.43
CA LEU A 159 -10.33 4.24 7.60
C LEU A 159 -10.82 4.81 6.26
N GLY A 160 -11.74 5.76 6.31
CA GLY A 160 -12.33 6.37 5.12
C GLY A 160 -13.34 5.49 4.36
N MET A 161 -13.51 4.22 4.76
CA MET A 161 -14.45 3.27 4.12
C MET A 161 -15.05 2.29 5.14
N GLY A 162 -16.21 1.70 4.81
CA GLY A 162 -16.92 0.79 5.73
C GLY A 162 -16.34 -0.62 5.79
N LYS A 163 -15.79 -1.11 4.68
CA LYS A 163 -15.21 -2.45 4.53
C LYS A 163 -14.14 -2.43 3.45
N SER A 164 -13.05 -3.16 3.66
CA SER A 164 -12.02 -3.39 2.65
C SER A 164 -12.54 -4.24 1.48
N ASN A 165 -12.02 -4.00 0.28
CA ASN A 165 -12.27 -4.81 -0.91
C ASN A 165 -11.32 -6.02 -1.00
N ILE A 166 -10.44 -6.20 -0.01
CA ILE A 166 -9.47 -7.29 0.10
C ILE A 166 -10.04 -8.36 1.02
N ASP A 167 -10.02 -9.61 0.60
CA ASP A 167 -10.63 -10.74 1.33
C ASP A 167 -9.63 -11.51 2.19
N ALA A 168 -8.36 -11.52 1.78
CA ALA A 168 -7.29 -12.20 2.49
C ALA A 168 -5.96 -11.44 2.37
N VAL A 169 -5.07 -11.65 3.33
CA VAL A 169 -3.77 -10.96 3.36
C VAL A 169 -2.65 -11.89 3.79
N LEU A 170 -1.65 -12.05 2.94
CA LEU A 170 -0.43 -12.80 3.19
C LEU A 170 0.74 -11.83 3.46
N ALA A 171 1.64 -12.20 4.37
CA ALA A 171 2.87 -11.43 4.55
C ALA A 171 3.91 -11.79 3.47
N ILE A 172 4.57 -10.79 2.90
CA ILE A 172 5.63 -11.01 1.89
C ILE A 172 6.68 -12.01 2.40
N LYS A 173 7.12 -11.87 3.65
CA LYS A 173 8.13 -12.77 4.25
C LYS A 173 7.70 -14.24 4.32
N ASP A 174 6.38 -14.51 4.42
CA ASP A 174 5.86 -15.87 4.54
C ASP A 174 5.72 -16.53 3.15
N ILE A 175 5.33 -15.76 2.11
CA ILE A 175 5.23 -16.27 0.76
C ILE A 175 6.58 -16.29 0.02
N TYR A 176 7.57 -15.50 0.48
CA TYR A 176 8.88 -15.37 -0.15
C TYR A 176 9.58 -16.72 -0.41
N PRO A 177 9.70 -17.66 0.57
CA PRO A 177 10.36 -18.94 0.32
C PRO A 177 9.61 -19.82 -0.68
N VAL A 178 8.27 -19.72 -0.72
CA VAL A 178 7.44 -20.45 -1.69
C VAL A 178 7.66 -19.91 -3.09
N LEU A 179 7.62 -18.59 -3.26
CA LEU A 179 7.92 -17.95 -4.55
C LEU A 179 9.35 -18.31 -5.04
N LEU A 180 10.33 -18.28 -4.14
CA LEU A 180 11.71 -18.58 -4.48
C LEU A 180 11.86 -19.99 -5.08
N SER A 181 11.06 -20.98 -4.64
CA SER A 181 11.09 -22.33 -5.19
C SER A 181 10.55 -22.42 -6.61
N HIS A 182 9.69 -21.51 -7.04
CA HIS A 182 9.09 -21.47 -8.38
C HIS A 182 9.81 -20.53 -9.38
N MET A 183 10.74 -19.69 -8.91
CA MET A 183 11.41 -18.68 -9.77
C MET A 183 12.10 -19.27 -10.99
N LYS A 184 12.78 -20.44 -10.85
CA LYS A 184 13.47 -21.08 -11.97
C LYS A 184 12.51 -21.58 -13.07
N GLU A 185 11.36 -22.08 -12.67
CA GLU A 185 10.30 -22.53 -13.58
C GLU A 185 9.67 -21.33 -14.28
N ALA A 186 9.34 -20.28 -13.52
CA ALA A 186 8.80 -19.04 -14.05
C ALA A 186 9.75 -18.36 -15.08
N GLU A 187 11.06 -18.42 -14.85
CA GLU A 187 12.06 -17.86 -15.77
C GLU A 187 12.09 -18.57 -17.14
N GLN A 188 11.72 -19.86 -17.18
CA GLN A 188 11.69 -20.61 -18.44
C GLN A 188 10.52 -20.23 -19.35
N HIS A 189 9.39 -19.86 -18.75
CA HIS A 189 8.15 -19.57 -19.46
C HIS A 189 7.41 -18.37 -18.81
N PRO A 190 8.01 -17.16 -18.82
CA PRO A 190 7.36 -15.99 -18.23
C PRO A 190 6.10 -15.63 -19.05
N ILE A 191 5.02 -15.36 -18.34
CA ILE A 191 3.75 -14.88 -18.91
C ILE A 191 3.68 -13.37 -18.66
N SER A 192 3.26 -12.60 -19.65
CA SER A 192 3.10 -11.16 -19.47
C SER A 192 1.93 -10.84 -18.54
N HIS A 193 2.25 -10.32 -17.36
CA HIS A 193 1.33 -9.90 -16.33
C HIS A 193 1.50 -8.42 -15.96
N THR A 194 2.60 -7.80 -16.40
CA THR A 194 2.94 -6.42 -16.05
C THR A 194 1.90 -5.44 -16.57
N LEU A 195 1.27 -4.71 -15.66
CA LEU A 195 0.22 -3.71 -15.90
C LEU A 195 0.65 -2.29 -15.52
N SER A 196 1.84 -2.12 -14.94
CA SER A 196 2.27 -0.87 -14.34
C SER A 196 3.66 -0.46 -14.77
N GLY A 197 3.90 0.84 -14.78
CA GLY A 197 5.17 1.45 -15.09
C GLY A 197 5.88 2.00 -13.85
N ARG A 198 6.75 2.97 -14.09
CA ARG A 198 7.65 3.58 -13.11
C ARG A 198 6.92 4.32 -12.00
N ILE A 199 5.82 5.02 -12.32
CA ILE A 199 5.02 5.75 -11.32
C ILE A 199 4.46 4.74 -10.32
N GLY A 200 3.76 3.71 -10.77
CA GLY A 200 3.12 2.73 -9.89
C GLY A 200 4.12 1.95 -9.04
N LYS A 201 5.19 1.43 -9.66
CA LYS A 201 6.24 0.68 -8.95
C LYS A 201 7.02 1.56 -7.97
N GLY A 202 7.10 2.88 -8.24
CA GLY A 202 7.74 3.89 -7.40
C GLY A 202 7.14 4.02 -6.01
N TRP A 203 5.88 3.74 -5.84
CA TRP A 203 5.19 3.80 -4.55
C TRP A 203 5.78 2.84 -3.47
N ALA A 204 6.66 1.93 -3.88
CA ALA A 204 7.40 1.08 -2.96
C ALA A 204 8.38 1.84 -2.06
N ILE A 205 8.89 2.99 -2.50
CA ILE A 205 9.95 3.74 -1.84
C ILE A 205 9.50 5.16 -1.47
N SER A 206 10.10 5.70 -0.43
CA SER A 206 9.87 7.09 -0.02
C SER A 206 10.22 8.07 -1.14
N GLY A 207 9.31 9.01 -1.42
CA GLY A 207 9.34 9.96 -2.51
C GLY A 207 8.71 9.43 -3.82
N GLY A 208 8.26 8.16 -3.83
CA GLY A 208 7.72 7.53 -5.03
C GLY A 208 6.28 7.94 -5.34
N GLU A 209 5.44 8.11 -4.33
CA GLU A 209 4.11 8.68 -4.48
C GLU A 209 4.19 10.13 -4.96
N ALA A 210 5.02 10.95 -4.27
CA ALA A 210 5.24 12.34 -4.61
C ALA A 210 5.79 12.52 -6.04
N TYR A 211 6.65 11.61 -6.51
CA TYR A 211 7.09 11.59 -7.90
C TYR A 211 5.90 11.44 -8.88
N GLY A 212 4.88 10.66 -8.51
CA GLY A 212 3.66 10.47 -9.31
C GLY A 212 2.76 11.72 -9.36
N ILE A 213 2.95 12.70 -8.47
CA ILE A 213 2.21 13.98 -8.51
C ILE A 213 2.67 14.87 -9.67
N ILE A 214 3.89 14.67 -10.19
CA ILE A 214 4.45 15.44 -11.32
C ILE A 214 4.47 16.94 -11.00
N SER A 215 4.85 17.31 -9.79
CA SER A 215 5.02 18.68 -9.29
C SER A 215 6.30 18.76 -8.47
N ASP A 216 6.95 19.93 -8.43
CA ASP A 216 8.12 20.19 -7.56
C ASP A 216 7.70 20.73 -6.17
N HIS A 217 6.39 20.93 -5.95
CA HIS A 217 5.81 21.51 -4.73
C HIS A 217 5.39 20.43 -3.73
N TYR A 218 6.29 19.49 -3.42
CA TYR A 218 6.02 18.42 -2.46
C TYR A 218 7.12 18.29 -1.40
N LEU A 219 6.77 17.64 -0.30
CA LEU A 219 7.68 17.16 0.71
C LEU A 219 7.48 15.64 0.89
N ALA A 220 8.56 14.88 0.94
CA ALA A 220 8.52 13.46 1.26
C ALA A 220 9.41 13.17 2.47
N ALA A 221 8.84 12.52 3.50
CA ALA A 221 9.58 12.13 4.69
C ALA A 221 9.32 10.67 5.06
N ASP A 222 10.35 10.01 5.59
CA ASP A 222 10.28 8.64 6.04
C ASP A 222 10.93 8.42 7.41
N GLY A 223 10.51 7.33 8.08
CA GLY A 223 10.90 7.06 9.45
C GLY A 223 10.06 7.83 10.47
N ILE A 224 9.43 7.08 11.40
CA ILE A 224 8.38 7.63 12.28
C ILE A 224 8.82 8.87 13.08
N GLU A 225 10.05 8.92 13.52
CA GLU A 225 10.58 10.07 14.28
C GLU A 225 10.66 11.34 13.41
N ASN A 226 11.12 11.22 12.17
CA ASN A 226 11.19 12.34 11.23
C ASN A 226 9.78 12.78 10.83
N VAL A 227 8.89 11.83 10.59
CA VAL A 227 7.49 12.09 10.24
C VAL A 227 6.77 12.85 11.36
N ILE A 228 6.99 12.48 12.64
CA ILE A 228 6.40 13.20 13.76
C ILE A 228 6.85 14.68 13.75
N ARG A 229 8.13 14.97 13.52
CA ARG A 229 8.65 16.35 13.43
C ARG A 229 8.01 17.12 12.28
N VAL A 230 7.85 16.48 11.12
CA VAL A 230 7.16 17.12 9.97
C VAL A 230 5.70 17.42 10.30
N LEU A 231 5.00 16.51 10.99
CA LEU A 231 3.61 16.74 11.41
C LEU A 231 3.51 17.87 12.45
N GLU A 232 4.47 17.98 13.38
CA GLU A 232 4.57 19.10 14.33
C GLU A 232 4.78 20.43 13.60
N ASP A 233 5.69 20.48 12.62
CA ASP A 233 5.92 21.67 11.81
C ASP A 233 4.70 22.05 10.95
N LEU A 234 3.97 21.06 10.41
CA LEU A 234 2.72 21.29 9.67
C LEU A 234 1.61 21.84 10.56
N GLU A 235 1.43 21.30 11.77
CA GLU A 235 0.43 21.77 12.74
C GLU A 235 0.74 23.19 13.23
N ASP A 236 2.02 23.55 13.32
CA ASP A 236 2.51 24.90 13.64
C ASP A 236 2.53 25.86 12.41
N GLU A 237 2.01 25.44 11.27
CA GLU A 237 2.02 26.18 9.99
C GLU A 237 3.43 26.57 9.51
N LYS A 238 4.46 25.82 9.92
CA LYS A 238 5.87 26.01 9.54
C LYS A 238 6.23 25.16 8.32
N PHE A 239 5.74 25.50 7.17
CA PHE A 239 6.04 24.76 5.94
C PHE A 239 6.45 25.69 4.79
N LEU A 240 7.04 25.12 3.75
CA LEU A 240 7.53 25.88 2.60
C LEU A 240 6.36 26.58 1.87
N PRO A 241 6.50 27.87 1.52
CA PRO A 241 5.52 28.55 0.69
C PRO A 241 5.26 27.80 -0.62
N GLY A 242 3.98 27.59 -0.94
CA GLY A 242 3.59 26.89 -2.16
C GLY A 242 3.64 25.36 -2.07
N LEU A 243 3.90 24.78 -0.88
CA LEU A 243 3.81 23.33 -0.67
C LEU A 243 2.38 22.84 -0.95
N GLN A 244 2.25 21.88 -1.85
CA GLN A 244 0.96 21.33 -2.28
C GLN A 244 0.67 19.94 -1.73
N PHE A 245 1.72 19.12 -1.59
CA PHE A 245 1.57 17.72 -1.23
C PHE A 245 2.65 17.24 -0.25
N VAL A 246 2.27 16.38 0.67
CA VAL A 246 3.15 15.78 1.67
C VAL A 246 3.00 14.26 1.67
N GLU A 247 4.07 13.55 1.30
CA GLU A 247 4.17 12.10 1.41
C GLU A 247 4.86 11.74 2.73
N LEU A 248 4.20 10.92 3.56
CA LEU A 248 4.72 10.48 4.86
C LEU A 248 4.73 8.96 4.98
N ASN A 249 5.90 8.41 5.22
CA ASN A 249 6.11 6.98 5.38
C ASN A 249 6.62 6.65 6.80
N ALA A 250 5.89 5.83 7.56
CA ALA A 250 6.32 5.43 8.91
C ALA A 250 7.61 4.57 8.91
N CYS A 251 7.88 3.84 7.83
CA CYS A 251 9.05 2.98 7.69
C CYS A 251 10.17 3.71 6.96
N SER A 252 11.43 3.52 7.39
CA SER A 252 12.60 4.05 6.68
C SER A 252 12.69 3.47 5.27
N ALA A 253 13.01 4.33 4.30
CA ALA A 253 13.07 4.06 2.87
C ALA A 253 11.70 3.80 2.19
N GLY A 254 10.56 3.92 2.89
CA GLY A 254 9.22 3.64 2.40
C GLY A 254 8.73 2.23 2.69
N CYS A 255 7.77 1.71 1.90
CA CYS A 255 7.16 0.40 2.11
C CYS A 255 8.15 -0.78 1.99
N VAL A 256 9.25 -0.62 1.26
CA VAL A 256 10.34 -1.61 1.20
C VAL A 256 11.00 -1.84 2.57
N GLY A 257 10.88 -0.89 3.52
CA GLY A 257 11.33 -1.02 4.90
C GLY A 257 10.32 -1.63 5.86
N GLY A 258 9.20 -2.15 5.37
CA GLY A 258 8.17 -2.80 6.17
C GLY A 258 8.70 -4.04 6.90
N VAL A 259 8.18 -4.32 8.11
CA VAL A 259 8.68 -5.43 8.96
C VAL A 259 8.26 -6.82 8.45
N LEU A 260 7.44 -6.89 7.42
CA LEU A 260 7.03 -8.12 6.74
C LEU A 260 7.74 -8.33 5.40
N THR A 261 8.76 -7.53 5.09
CA THR A 261 9.69 -7.71 3.96
C THR A 261 10.91 -8.53 4.39
N VAL A 262 11.76 -8.91 3.43
CA VAL A 262 12.93 -9.77 3.64
C VAL A 262 14.23 -9.01 3.40
N GLU A 263 14.28 -8.20 2.35
CA GLU A 263 15.49 -7.49 1.92
C GLU A 263 15.81 -6.28 2.81
N ASN A 264 17.09 -5.92 2.87
CA ASN A 264 17.51 -4.67 3.50
C ASN A 264 16.82 -3.46 2.82
N PRO A 265 16.19 -2.53 3.57
CA PRO A 265 15.41 -1.42 2.99
C PRO A 265 16.19 -0.56 1.99
N TYR A 266 17.45 -0.28 2.27
CA TYR A 266 18.27 0.57 1.40
C TYR A 266 18.72 -0.14 0.13
N ILE A 267 18.99 -1.45 0.23
CA ILE A 267 19.28 -2.30 -0.94
C ILE A 267 18.00 -2.41 -1.80
N ALA A 268 16.86 -2.68 -1.17
CA ALA A 268 15.57 -2.74 -1.85
C ALA A 268 15.24 -1.41 -2.56
N LYS A 269 15.46 -0.27 -1.89
CA LYS A 269 15.30 1.07 -2.51
C LYS A 269 16.20 1.26 -3.72
N ALA A 270 17.46 0.80 -3.66
CA ALA A 270 18.39 0.87 -4.78
C ALA A 270 17.93 -0.01 -5.96
N LYS A 271 17.45 -1.22 -5.69
CA LYS A 271 16.91 -2.13 -6.72
C LYS A 271 15.71 -1.51 -7.44
N VAL A 272 14.74 -0.93 -6.71
CA VAL A 272 13.59 -0.23 -7.29
C VAL A 272 14.05 0.90 -8.22
N LYS A 273 15.01 1.74 -7.77
CA LYS A 273 15.54 2.83 -8.60
C LYS A 273 16.28 2.35 -9.85
N GLN A 274 16.96 1.21 -9.79
CA GLN A 274 17.61 0.62 -10.95
C GLN A 274 16.59 0.11 -11.98
N ALA A 275 15.53 -0.55 -11.51
CA ALA A 275 14.45 -1.03 -12.37
C ALA A 275 13.80 0.10 -13.14
N PHE A 276 13.61 1.28 -12.53
CA PHE A 276 13.01 2.46 -13.18
C PHE A 276 13.68 2.88 -14.49
N LYS A 277 14.96 2.61 -14.65
CA LYS A 277 15.71 3.04 -15.83
C LYS A 277 15.12 2.51 -17.14
N TYR A 278 14.49 1.36 -17.10
CA TYR A 278 14.02 0.64 -18.29
C TYR A 278 12.49 0.53 -18.36
N GLU A 279 11.78 0.99 -17.32
CA GLU A 279 10.33 0.94 -17.26
C GLU A 279 9.71 2.17 -17.94
N PRO A 280 8.57 2.02 -18.64
CA PRO A 280 7.79 3.16 -19.09
C PRO A 280 7.32 4.00 -17.89
N VAL A 281 6.95 5.25 -18.14
CA VAL A 281 6.56 6.17 -17.05
C VAL A 281 5.27 5.70 -16.40
N LEU A 282 4.31 5.31 -17.22
CA LEU A 282 2.93 4.96 -16.84
C LEU A 282 2.40 3.94 -17.85
N HIS A 283 1.60 3.00 -17.40
CA HIS A 283 0.89 2.04 -18.27
C HIS A 283 -0.62 2.15 -18.13
N MET A 284 -1.11 2.47 -16.93
CA MET A 284 -2.54 2.49 -16.65
C MET A 284 -3.03 3.92 -16.46
N HIS A 285 -4.06 4.28 -17.21
CA HIS A 285 -4.75 5.58 -17.12
C HIS A 285 -6.20 5.40 -16.71
N CYS A 286 -6.75 6.38 -15.99
CA CYS A 286 -8.17 6.41 -15.66
C CYS A 286 -9.06 6.33 -16.91
N ALA A 287 -8.64 6.98 -18.00
CA ALA A 287 -9.38 6.98 -19.27
C ALA A 287 -9.44 5.62 -19.98
N ASP A 288 -8.53 4.69 -19.65
CA ASP A 288 -8.48 3.36 -20.25
C ASP A 288 -9.38 2.35 -19.52
N LEU A 289 -9.92 2.73 -18.36
CA LEU A 289 -10.74 1.83 -17.53
C LEU A 289 -12.19 1.83 -18.01
N PRO A 290 -12.77 0.65 -18.30
CA PRO A 290 -14.19 0.54 -18.58
C PRO A 290 -15.02 1.08 -17.39
N GLU A 291 -16.05 1.88 -17.70
CA GLU A 291 -16.99 2.43 -16.70
C GLU A 291 -16.27 3.11 -15.50
N PHE A 292 -15.16 3.81 -15.78
CA PHE A 292 -14.41 4.53 -14.74
C PHE A 292 -15.28 5.61 -14.08
N ARG A 293 -15.33 5.56 -12.76
CA ARG A 293 -15.99 6.56 -11.90
C ARG A 293 -15.02 6.97 -10.81
N PRO A 294 -14.59 8.24 -10.77
CA PRO A 294 -13.68 8.73 -9.71
C PRO A 294 -14.20 8.46 -8.29
N GLU A 295 -15.52 8.50 -8.10
CA GLU A 295 -16.18 8.31 -6.81
C GLU A 295 -15.93 6.93 -6.21
N ASP A 296 -15.68 5.90 -7.03
CA ASP A 296 -15.39 4.55 -6.57
C ASP A 296 -14.05 4.47 -5.80
N PHE A 297 -13.18 5.48 -5.95
CA PHE A 297 -11.85 5.56 -5.35
C PHE A 297 -11.73 6.62 -4.25
N LEU A 298 -12.84 7.32 -3.96
CA LEU A 298 -12.89 8.30 -2.87
C LEU A 298 -13.32 7.64 -1.54
N TRP A 299 -13.00 8.30 -0.45
CA TRP A 299 -13.53 7.91 0.84
C TRP A 299 -15.06 8.00 0.88
N THR A 300 -15.67 6.96 1.44
CA THR A 300 -17.13 6.92 1.67
C THR A 300 -17.52 7.29 3.10
N GLN A 301 -16.52 7.36 4.00
CA GLN A 301 -16.72 7.72 5.41
C GLN A 301 -15.71 8.79 5.83
N LYS A 302 -16.16 9.68 6.72
CA LYS A 302 -15.28 10.71 7.29
C LYS A 302 -14.34 10.11 8.32
N VAL A 303 -13.08 10.47 8.24
CA VAL A 303 -12.09 10.22 9.29
C VAL A 303 -12.25 11.28 10.38
N SER A 304 -12.33 10.84 11.63
CA SER A 304 -12.56 11.71 12.80
C SER A 304 -11.46 11.54 13.84
N TYR A 305 -11.31 12.53 14.69
CA TYR A 305 -10.43 12.49 15.86
C TYR A 305 -10.73 11.29 16.76
N GLU A 306 -9.68 10.66 17.27
CA GLU A 306 -9.74 9.56 18.23
C GLU A 306 -8.93 9.97 19.48
N PRO A 307 -9.57 10.25 20.63
CA PRO A 307 -8.89 10.77 21.80
C PRO A 307 -7.96 9.73 22.47
N VAL A 308 -6.75 10.17 22.81
CA VAL A 308 -5.70 9.31 23.40
C VAL A 308 -6.09 8.70 24.75
N TYR A 309 -6.95 9.36 25.53
CA TYR A 309 -7.36 8.84 26.85
C TYR A 309 -8.29 7.63 26.78
N THR A 310 -8.94 7.33 25.65
CA THR A 310 -9.62 6.06 25.45
C THR A 310 -8.65 4.88 25.35
N LEU A 311 -7.44 5.14 24.86
CA LEU A 311 -6.34 4.16 24.89
C LEU A 311 -5.72 4.03 26.31
N GLY A 312 -5.67 5.15 27.06
CA GLY A 312 -5.15 5.20 28.44
C GLY A 312 -6.03 4.47 29.46
N ALA A 313 -7.34 4.57 29.34
CA ALA A 313 -8.28 3.86 30.20
C ALA A 313 -8.08 2.33 30.09
N ASN A 314 -7.92 1.83 28.87
CA ASN A 314 -7.67 0.41 28.64
C ASN A 314 -6.29 -0.08 29.13
N ILE A 315 -5.29 0.80 29.19
CA ILE A 315 -3.96 0.47 29.72
C ILE A 315 -4.03 0.33 31.25
N PHE A 316 -4.74 1.23 31.94
CA PHE A 316 -4.87 1.16 33.39
C PHE A 316 -5.74 -0.02 33.83
N GLU A 317 -6.85 -0.32 33.16
CA GLU A 317 -7.65 -1.53 33.39
C GLU A 317 -6.88 -2.83 33.16
N SER A 318 -5.93 -2.87 32.19
CA SER A 318 -5.12 -4.05 31.99
C SER A 318 -3.97 -4.16 33.00
N MET A 319 -3.50 -3.05 33.59
CA MET A 319 -2.50 -3.08 34.67
C MET A 319 -3.08 -3.52 36.02
N GLU A 320 -4.36 -3.29 36.28
CA GLU A 320 -5.05 -3.80 37.48
C GLU A 320 -5.34 -5.32 37.42
N LYS A 321 -5.19 -5.94 36.23
CA LYS A 321 -5.41 -7.37 35.99
C LYS A 321 -4.14 -8.19 35.90
N ILE A 322 -2.97 -7.56 36.07
CA ILE A 322 -1.64 -8.18 36.16
C ILE A 322 -1.17 -8.14 37.60
#